data_3e5cc3208583fc98833fe8d7339cbe3a
#
_entry.id   3e5cc3208583fc98833fe8d7339cbe3a
#
_cell.length_a   1.000
_cell.length_b   1.000
_cell.length_c   1.000
_cell.angle_alpha   90.00
_cell.angle_beta   90.00
_cell.angle_gamma   90.00
#
_symmetry.space_group_name_H-M   'P 1'
#
loop_
_entity.id
_entity.type
_entity.pdbx_description
1 polymer ?
#
loop_
_entity_poly.entity_id
_entity_poly.type
_entity_poly.pdbx_seq_one_letter_code
_entity_poly.pdbx_strand_id
1 'polypeptide(L)'
;MKYLIVLYAYVLNPLLNLIPIAWIDIFYDNMTHVGNAMHHPYYLIAWATSTAVGLFVSSLLIWRKYKISYSLGLHFLLCSGWILSCCIPYSVDLPGWINDAHVWIAIACTIGFSLEWLILYTKKESFIYSEIKTLLYVLQFVFLICFGTLASAGHVNALCEMLYSISVNGVLAAFVLRFVL
;
A
#
# COMPACT_ATOMS: atom_id res chain seq x y z
N MET A 1 -16.68 6.16 13.49
CA MET A 1 -15.95 5.60 12.36
C MET A 1 -15.39 6.67 11.41
N LYS A 2 -16.18 7.65 10.92
CA LYS A 2 -15.67 8.72 10.03
C LYS A 2 -14.43 9.44 10.57
N TYR A 3 -14.44 9.90 11.81
CA TYR A 3 -13.30 10.60 12.42
C TYR A 3 -12.02 9.75 12.48
N LEU A 4 -12.15 8.44 12.72
CA LEU A 4 -11.01 7.52 12.73
C LEU A 4 -10.37 7.39 11.33
N ILE A 5 -11.19 7.30 10.28
CA ILE A 5 -10.71 7.23 8.90
C ILE A 5 -10.04 8.55 8.50
N VAL A 6 -10.62 9.70 8.87
CA VAL A 6 -10.01 11.01 8.61
C VAL A 6 -8.67 11.13 9.32
N LEU A 7 -8.61 10.85 10.63
CA LEU A 7 -7.39 10.90 11.41
C LEU A 7 -6.31 9.96 10.83
N TYR A 8 -6.72 8.74 10.48
CA TYR A 8 -5.82 7.77 9.88
C TYR A 8 -5.29 8.27 8.53
N ALA A 9 -6.17 8.52 7.56
CA ALA A 9 -5.79 8.72 6.16
C ALA A 9 -5.13 10.08 5.89
N TYR A 10 -5.50 11.11 6.65
CA TYR A 10 -5.02 12.49 6.41
C TYR A 10 -4.03 13.01 7.45
N VAL A 11 -3.81 12.26 8.53
CA VAL A 11 -2.83 12.64 9.55
C VAL A 11 -1.83 11.51 9.79
N LEU A 12 -2.27 10.36 10.30
CA LEU A 12 -1.36 9.30 10.74
C LEU A 12 -0.57 8.69 9.58
N ASN A 13 -1.24 8.26 8.52
CA ASN A 13 -0.57 7.64 7.38
C ASN A 13 0.38 8.62 6.65
N PRO A 14 0.00 9.88 6.33
CA PRO A 14 0.94 10.85 5.80
C PRO A 14 2.13 11.12 6.73
N LEU A 15 1.92 11.29 8.04
CA LEU A 15 3.03 11.50 8.98
C LEU A 15 4.03 10.35 8.97
N LEU A 16 3.56 9.10 9.04
CA LEU A 16 4.42 7.91 8.96
C LEU A 16 5.17 7.81 7.63
N ASN A 17 4.66 8.38 6.56
CA ASN A 17 5.36 8.40 5.28
C ASN A 17 6.34 9.57 5.16
N LEU A 18 6.06 10.73 5.76
CA LEU A 18 6.86 11.94 5.57
C LEU A 18 8.04 12.07 6.56
N ILE A 19 7.96 11.45 7.73
CA ILE A 19 9.05 11.47 8.72
C ILE A 19 10.40 11.01 8.13
N PRO A 20 10.48 9.92 7.33
CA PRO A 20 11.74 9.45 6.77
C PRO A 20 12.45 10.44 5.85
N ILE A 21 11.73 11.41 5.28
CA ILE A 21 12.33 12.45 4.42
C ILE A 21 13.46 13.22 5.15
N ALA A 22 13.34 13.32 6.48
CA ALA A 22 14.37 13.96 7.30
C ALA A 22 15.57 13.05 7.58
N TRP A 23 15.49 11.76 7.25
CA TRP A 23 16.51 10.76 7.63
C TRP A 23 17.28 10.18 6.43
N ILE A 24 16.62 10.09 5.25
CA ILE A 24 17.13 9.38 4.08
C ILE A 24 16.99 10.22 2.81
N ASP A 25 17.77 9.85 1.79
CA ASP A 25 17.53 10.34 0.42
C ASP A 25 16.40 9.52 -0.23
N ILE A 26 15.20 10.11 -0.30
CA ILE A 26 13.99 9.44 -0.80
C ILE A 26 14.07 9.01 -2.26
N PHE A 27 14.99 9.56 -3.03
CA PHE A 27 15.19 9.20 -4.45
C PHE A 27 16.12 8.00 -4.61
N TYR A 28 16.95 7.71 -3.60
CA TYR A 28 17.93 6.66 -3.65
C TYR A 28 17.66 5.54 -2.62
N ASP A 29 17.42 5.91 -1.37
CA ASP A 29 17.13 4.95 -0.30
C ASP A 29 15.67 4.47 -0.36
N ASN A 30 15.36 3.39 0.36
CA ASN A 30 14.01 2.85 0.54
C ASN A 30 13.63 2.74 2.02
N MET A 31 12.37 2.41 2.30
CA MET A 31 11.90 2.26 3.69
C MET A 31 12.61 1.13 4.44
N THR A 32 13.09 0.12 3.73
CA THR A 32 13.90 -0.95 4.30
C THR A 32 15.24 -0.42 4.86
N HIS A 33 15.84 0.60 4.21
CA HIS A 33 17.03 1.27 4.70
C HIS A 33 16.79 1.92 6.08
N VAL A 34 15.64 2.57 6.26
CA VAL A 34 15.24 3.14 7.57
C VAL A 34 15.17 2.06 8.64
N GLY A 35 14.54 0.92 8.32
CA GLY A 35 14.39 -0.18 9.27
C GLY A 35 15.70 -0.85 9.65
N ASN A 36 16.53 -1.18 8.68
CA ASN A 36 17.69 -2.04 8.87
C ASN A 36 19.00 -1.26 9.02
N ALA A 37 19.34 -0.39 8.06
CA ALA A 37 20.62 0.34 8.11
C ALA A 37 20.61 1.46 9.16
N MET A 38 19.48 2.13 9.36
CA MET A 38 19.33 3.18 10.39
C MET A 38 18.88 2.64 11.75
N HIS A 39 18.69 1.33 11.87
CA HIS A 39 18.28 0.66 13.12
C HIS A 39 16.94 1.10 13.69
N HIS A 40 15.94 1.38 12.81
CA HIS A 40 14.56 1.71 13.19
C HIS A 40 13.55 0.64 12.76
N PRO A 41 13.72 -0.67 13.12
CA PRO A 41 12.86 -1.75 12.63
C PRO A 41 11.40 -1.58 13.07
N TYR A 42 11.16 -1.09 14.28
CA TYR A 42 9.80 -0.84 14.78
C TYR A 42 9.08 0.25 13.98
N TYR A 43 9.82 1.23 13.47
CA TYR A 43 9.25 2.25 12.60
C TYR A 43 8.83 1.65 11.26
N LEU A 44 9.68 0.85 10.63
CA LEU A 44 9.38 0.15 9.39
C LEU A 44 8.11 -0.72 9.53
N ILE A 45 8.03 -1.51 10.62
CA ILE A 45 6.87 -2.35 10.91
C ILE A 45 5.61 -1.51 11.16
N ALA A 46 5.71 -0.41 11.90
CA ALA A 46 4.58 0.48 12.16
C ALA A 46 4.07 1.15 10.87
N TRP A 47 4.97 1.60 9.99
CA TRP A 47 4.65 2.14 8.68
C TRP A 47 3.95 1.11 7.79
N ALA A 48 4.50 -0.09 7.67
CA ALA A 48 3.90 -1.18 6.89
C ALA A 48 2.53 -1.59 7.43
N THR A 49 2.41 -1.71 8.77
CA THR A 49 1.14 -2.06 9.44
C THR A 49 0.09 -0.98 9.20
N SER A 50 0.45 0.29 9.36
CA SER A 50 -0.45 1.41 9.08
C SER A 50 -0.96 1.35 7.64
N THR A 51 -0.04 1.21 6.68
CA THR A 51 -0.38 1.12 5.25
C THR A 51 -1.31 -0.07 4.97
N ALA A 52 -0.92 -1.26 5.39
CA ALA A 52 -1.65 -2.50 5.12
C ALA A 52 -3.05 -2.51 5.75
N VAL A 53 -3.19 -2.06 7.01
CA VAL A 53 -4.50 -1.99 7.70
C VAL A 53 -5.43 -1.00 7.00
N GLY A 54 -4.93 0.14 6.56
CA GLY A 54 -5.73 1.12 5.83
C GLY A 54 -6.26 0.58 4.50
N LEU A 55 -5.37 -0.06 3.72
CA LEU A 55 -5.72 -0.71 2.46
C LEU A 55 -6.75 -1.84 2.69
N PHE A 56 -6.50 -2.69 3.68
CA PHE A 56 -7.39 -3.80 4.02
C PHE A 56 -8.78 -3.33 4.40
N VAL A 57 -8.88 -2.44 5.38
CA VAL A 57 -10.18 -1.97 5.90
C VAL A 57 -10.95 -1.18 4.86
N SER A 58 -10.29 -0.25 4.16
CA SER A 58 -10.96 0.58 3.17
C SER A 58 -11.49 -0.24 2.00
N SER A 59 -10.72 -1.20 1.49
CA SER A 59 -11.17 -2.11 0.43
C SER A 59 -12.37 -2.95 0.86
N LEU A 60 -12.31 -3.55 2.06
CA LEU A 60 -13.42 -4.35 2.59
C LEU A 60 -14.72 -3.55 2.72
N LEU A 61 -14.63 -2.31 3.23
CA LEU A 61 -15.80 -1.45 3.38
C LEU A 61 -16.43 -1.15 2.02
N ILE A 62 -15.63 -0.85 1.01
CA ILE A 62 -16.09 -0.57 -0.35
C ILE A 62 -16.73 -1.82 -0.96
N TRP A 63 -16.02 -2.94 -0.97
CA TRP A 63 -16.50 -4.18 -1.60
C TRP A 63 -17.79 -4.70 -0.96
N ARG A 64 -17.91 -4.62 0.37
CA ARG A 64 -19.15 -4.99 1.08
C ARG A 64 -20.31 -4.04 0.74
N LYS A 65 -20.05 -2.74 0.72
CA LYS A 65 -21.10 -1.74 0.39
C LYS A 65 -21.67 -1.97 -1.00
N TYR A 66 -20.82 -2.22 -1.98
CA TYR A 66 -21.20 -2.39 -3.39
C TYR A 66 -21.41 -3.84 -3.80
N LYS A 67 -21.40 -4.77 -2.84
CA LYS A 67 -21.59 -6.22 -3.06
C LYS A 67 -20.67 -6.79 -4.14
N ILE A 68 -19.44 -6.27 -4.22
CA ILE A 68 -18.44 -6.73 -5.16
C ILE A 68 -17.87 -8.07 -4.65
N SER A 69 -17.84 -9.08 -5.52
CA SER A 69 -17.25 -10.37 -5.19
C SER A 69 -15.72 -10.26 -5.03
N TYR A 70 -15.18 -10.72 -3.91
CA TYR A 70 -13.74 -10.70 -3.59
C TYR A 70 -13.34 -11.95 -2.78
N SER A 71 -12.05 -12.24 -2.75
CA SER A 71 -11.49 -13.29 -1.89
C SER A 71 -10.92 -12.68 -0.62
N LEU A 72 -11.62 -12.85 0.51
CA LEU A 72 -11.14 -12.36 1.81
C LEU A 72 -9.77 -12.95 2.17
N GLY A 73 -9.56 -14.25 1.90
CA GLY A 73 -8.30 -14.92 2.19
C GLY A 73 -7.13 -14.37 1.39
N LEU A 74 -7.33 -14.12 0.09
CA LEU A 74 -6.29 -13.51 -0.75
C LEU A 74 -5.98 -12.08 -0.28
N HIS A 75 -7.01 -11.27 -0.06
CA HIS A 75 -6.86 -9.90 0.40
C HIS A 75 -6.12 -9.81 1.75
N PHE A 76 -6.49 -10.69 2.69
CA PHE A 76 -5.79 -10.80 3.98
C PHE A 76 -4.32 -11.22 3.79
N LEU A 77 -4.06 -12.22 2.92
CA LEU A 77 -2.71 -12.69 2.63
C LEU A 77 -1.83 -11.57 2.06
N LEU A 78 -2.34 -10.79 1.10
CA LEU A 78 -1.60 -9.70 0.48
C LEU A 78 -1.27 -8.58 1.49
N CYS A 79 -2.26 -8.15 2.29
CA CYS A 79 -2.04 -7.11 3.28
C CYS A 79 -1.15 -7.58 4.44
N SER A 80 -1.33 -8.82 4.94
CA SER A 80 -0.47 -9.37 6.00
C SER A 80 0.94 -9.70 5.50
N GLY A 81 1.07 -10.13 4.26
CA GLY A 81 2.36 -10.40 3.63
C GLY A 81 3.23 -9.14 3.54
N TRP A 82 2.64 -7.98 3.34
CA TRP A 82 3.36 -6.70 3.38
C TRP A 82 3.96 -6.42 4.76
N ILE A 83 3.20 -6.66 5.82
CA ILE A 83 3.70 -6.53 7.19
C ILE A 83 4.79 -7.56 7.45
N LEU A 84 4.57 -8.80 7.02
CA LEU A 84 5.53 -9.89 7.17
C LEU A 84 6.85 -9.59 6.47
N SER A 85 6.83 -9.04 5.25
CA SER A 85 8.07 -8.65 4.56
C SER A 85 8.91 -7.68 5.40
N CYS A 86 8.29 -6.68 6.03
CA CYS A 86 8.98 -5.73 6.90
C CYS A 86 9.46 -6.33 8.23
N CYS A 87 8.94 -7.50 8.63
CA CYS A 87 9.45 -8.25 9.78
C CYS A 87 10.67 -9.14 9.44
N ILE A 88 10.90 -9.40 8.14
CA ILE A 88 12.09 -10.15 7.69
C ILE A 88 13.27 -9.18 7.65
N PRO A 89 14.35 -9.45 8.38
CA PRO A 89 15.51 -8.55 8.38
C PRO A 89 16.19 -8.54 6.99
N TYR A 90 16.75 -7.39 6.64
CA TYR A 90 17.51 -7.20 5.41
C TYR A 90 18.91 -6.66 5.76
N SER A 91 19.95 -7.44 5.51
CA SER A 91 21.32 -7.07 5.83
C SER A 91 22.31 -7.80 4.91
N VAL A 92 23.45 -7.17 4.65
CA VAL A 92 24.55 -7.76 3.89
C VAL A 92 25.17 -8.98 4.58
N ASP A 93 25.00 -9.10 5.89
CA ASP A 93 25.50 -10.21 6.69
C ASP A 93 24.58 -11.45 6.68
N LEU A 94 23.39 -11.32 6.10
CA LEU A 94 22.41 -12.40 6.04
C LEU A 94 22.54 -13.21 4.75
N PRO A 95 22.15 -14.51 4.77
CA PRO A 95 22.04 -15.30 3.55
C PRO A 95 21.17 -14.61 2.49
N GLY A 96 21.62 -14.62 1.23
CA GLY A 96 20.94 -13.94 0.12
C GLY A 96 19.46 -14.30 0.00
N TRP A 97 19.09 -15.56 0.25
CA TRP A 97 17.69 -15.99 0.17
C TRP A 97 16.77 -15.31 1.18
N ILE A 98 17.27 -14.83 2.35
CA ILE A 98 16.48 -14.06 3.32
C ILE A 98 16.21 -12.67 2.75
N ASN A 99 17.23 -12.02 2.21
CA ASN A 99 17.11 -10.73 1.56
C ASN A 99 16.15 -10.80 0.35
N ASP A 100 16.31 -11.85 -0.48
CA ASP A 100 15.43 -12.10 -1.62
C ASP A 100 13.98 -12.30 -1.18
N ALA A 101 13.75 -13.08 -0.12
CA ALA A 101 12.39 -13.31 0.41
C ALA A 101 11.74 -11.99 0.88
N HIS A 102 12.47 -11.13 1.60
CA HIS A 102 12.00 -9.80 2.00
C HIS A 102 11.50 -9.01 0.79
N VAL A 103 12.34 -8.89 -0.23
CA VAL A 103 12.06 -8.09 -1.43
C VAL A 103 10.91 -8.68 -2.24
N TRP A 104 10.94 -9.99 -2.52
CA TRP A 104 9.95 -10.64 -3.36
C TRP A 104 8.56 -10.68 -2.71
N ILE A 105 8.45 -10.85 -1.40
CA ILE A 105 7.17 -10.80 -0.69
C ILE A 105 6.59 -9.39 -0.78
N ALA A 106 7.40 -8.34 -0.54
CA ALA A 106 6.93 -6.96 -0.64
C ALA A 106 6.41 -6.63 -2.05
N ILE A 107 7.18 -6.97 -3.09
CA ILE A 107 6.81 -6.74 -4.49
C ILE A 107 5.54 -7.52 -4.85
N ALA A 108 5.49 -8.81 -4.52
CA ALA A 108 4.34 -9.66 -4.83
C ALA A 108 3.05 -9.15 -4.16
N CYS A 109 3.14 -8.69 -2.91
CA CYS A 109 1.99 -8.13 -2.20
C CYS A 109 1.54 -6.79 -2.80
N THR A 110 2.46 -5.91 -3.21
CA THR A 110 2.13 -4.63 -3.86
C THR A 110 1.47 -4.83 -5.22
N ILE A 111 2.06 -5.69 -6.05
CA ILE A 111 1.49 -6.04 -7.37
C ILE A 111 0.16 -6.77 -7.19
N GLY A 112 0.10 -7.75 -6.29
CA GLY A 112 -1.10 -8.54 -6.04
C GLY A 112 -2.27 -7.67 -5.60
N PHE A 113 -2.07 -6.75 -4.65
CA PHE A 113 -3.09 -5.81 -4.22
C PHE A 113 -3.56 -4.91 -5.37
N SER A 114 -2.63 -4.39 -6.17
CA SER A 114 -2.98 -3.57 -7.33
C SER A 114 -3.80 -4.36 -8.35
N LEU A 115 -3.45 -5.63 -8.58
CA LEU A 115 -4.18 -6.53 -9.47
C LEU A 115 -5.57 -6.88 -8.91
N GLU A 116 -5.75 -7.04 -7.59
CA GLU A 116 -7.09 -7.24 -7.00
C GLU A 116 -8.05 -6.12 -7.42
N TRP A 117 -7.58 -4.88 -7.40
CA TRP A 117 -8.39 -3.74 -7.84
C TRP A 117 -8.56 -3.68 -9.36
N LEU A 118 -7.50 -3.94 -10.13
CA LEU A 118 -7.57 -3.92 -11.61
C LEU A 118 -8.46 -5.03 -12.17
N ILE A 119 -8.48 -6.21 -11.55
CA ILE A 119 -9.38 -7.32 -11.94
C ILE A 119 -10.87 -6.90 -11.85
N LEU A 120 -11.22 -5.91 -11.03
CA LEU A 120 -12.59 -5.42 -10.96
C LEU A 120 -13.09 -4.83 -12.28
N TYR A 121 -12.19 -4.44 -13.21
CA TYR A 121 -12.58 -4.08 -14.59
C TYR A 121 -13.21 -5.23 -15.37
N THR A 122 -12.96 -6.47 -14.99
CA THR A 122 -13.55 -7.65 -15.65
C THR A 122 -14.91 -8.04 -15.05
N LYS A 123 -15.29 -7.47 -13.91
CA LYS A 123 -16.52 -7.82 -13.19
C LYS A 123 -17.65 -6.88 -13.55
N LYS A 124 -18.78 -7.45 -14.01
CA LYS A 124 -19.97 -6.69 -14.38
C LYS A 124 -20.52 -5.86 -13.22
N GLU A 125 -20.45 -6.38 -12.00
CA GLU A 125 -20.92 -5.69 -10.78
C GLU A 125 -20.22 -4.35 -10.56
N SER A 126 -18.95 -4.25 -10.93
CA SER A 126 -18.15 -3.03 -10.77
C SER A 126 -18.60 -1.89 -11.68
N PHE A 127 -19.29 -2.20 -12.78
CA PHE A 127 -19.76 -1.20 -13.72
C PHE A 127 -21.21 -0.77 -13.53
N ILE A 128 -21.93 -1.41 -12.60
CA ILE A 128 -23.30 -1.01 -12.23
C ILE A 128 -23.30 0.36 -11.55
N TYR A 129 -22.24 0.66 -10.78
CA TYR A 129 -22.12 1.89 -10.00
C TYR A 129 -21.08 2.83 -10.64
N SER A 130 -21.53 4.02 -11.03
CA SER A 130 -20.65 5.05 -11.64
C SER A 130 -19.50 5.46 -10.73
N GLU A 131 -19.75 5.46 -9.42
CA GLU A 131 -18.77 5.80 -8.40
C GLU A 131 -17.62 4.79 -8.36
N ILE A 132 -17.92 3.47 -8.45
CA ILE A 132 -16.89 2.42 -8.52
C ILE A 132 -16.08 2.54 -9.80
N LYS A 133 -16.72 2.81 -10.92
CA LYS A 133 -16.03 3.05 -12.19
C LYS A 133 -15.06 4.22 -12.08
N THR A 134 -15.49 5.33 -11.47
CA THR A 134 -14.64 6.48 -11.22
C THR A 134 -13.46 6.13 -10.30
N LEU A 135 -13.73 5.39 -9.21
CA LEU A 135 -12.67 4.92 -8.30
C LEU A 135 -11.62 4.08 -9.03
N LEU A 136 -12.06 3.15 -9.88
CA LEU A 136 -11.15 2.30 -10.65
C LEU A 136 -10.25 3.12 -11.58
N TYR A 137 -10.78 4.13 -12.27
CA TYR A 137 -9.96 5.01 -13.10
C TYR A 137 -8.95 5.82 -12.27
N VAL A 138 -9.35 6.34 -11.10
CA VAL A 138 -8.44 7.06 -10.21
C VAL A 138 -7.34 6.14 -9.70
N LEU A 139 -7.69 4.94 -9.25
CA LEU A 139 -6.70 3.95 -8.78
C LEU A 139 -5.75 3.53 -9.90
N GLN A 140 -6.25 3.29 -11.10
CA GLN A 140 -5.41 2.98 -12.26
C GLN A 140 -4.39 4.10 -12.52
N PHE A 141 -4.83 5.36 -12.48
CA PHE A 141 -3.95 6.50 -12.66
C PHE A 141 -2.89 6.58 -11.54
N VAL A 142 -3.29 6.37 -10.28
CA VAL A 142 -2.36 6.31 -9.15
C VAL A 142 -1.34 5.18 -9.32
N PHE A 143 -1.78 3.98 -9.69
CA PHE A 143 -0.87 2.86 -9.93
C PHE A 143 0.11 3.15 -11.07
N LEU A 144 -0.35 3.77 -12.17
CA LEU A 144 0.53 4.17 -13.27
C LEU A 144 1.61 5.16 -12.82
N ILE A 145 1.26 6.15 -11.97
CA ILE A 145 2.25 7.07 -11.41
C ILE A 145 3.26 6.32 -10.53
N CYS A 146 2.78 5.49 -9.59
CA CYS A 146 3.65 4.77 -8.66
C CYS A 146 4.60 3.80 -9.38
N PHE A 147 4.08 2.99 -10.31
CA PHE A 147 4.91 2.08 -11.10
C PHE A 147 5.78 2.80 -12.14
N GLY A 148 5.31 3.93 -12.66
CA GLY A 148 6.10 4.80 -13.52
C GLY A 148 7.30 5.40 -12.79
N THR A 149 7.12 5.84 -11.53
CA THR A 149 8.20 6.32 -10.67
C THR A 149 9.22 5.21 -10.40
N LEU A 150 8.76 4.00 -10.08
CA LEU A 150 9.61 2.83 -9.91
C LEU A 150 10.41 2.51 -11.18
N ALA A 151 9.74 2.48 -12.33
CA ALA A 151 10.38 2.20 -13.62
C ALA A 151 11.43 3.27 -14.00
N SER A 152 11.15 4.55 -13.70
CA SER A 152 12.08 5.64 -13.95
C SER A 152 13.31 5.61 -13.05
N ALA A 153 13.14 5.19 -11.80
CA ALA A 153 14.25 5.06 -10.84
C ALA A 153 15.12 3.82 -11.11
N GLY A 154 14.55 2.77 -11.73
CA GLY A 154 15.23 1.49 -11.96
C GLY A 154 15.42 0.62 -10.70
N HIS A 155 14.99 1.09 -9.54
CA HIS A 155 15.01 0.37 -8.26
C HIS A 155 13.89 0.87 -7.34
N VAL A 156 13.58 0.08 -6.31
CA VAL A 156 12.63 0.48 -5.27
C VAL A 156 13.27 1.55 -4.39
N ASN A 157 12.66 2.73 -4.35
CA ASN A 157 13.07 3.83 -3.49
C ASN A 157 11.93 4.32 -2.60
N ALA A 158 12.25 5.10 -1.55
CA ALA A 158 11.26 5.56 -0.59
C ALA A 158 10.19 6.43 -1.24
N LEU A 159 10.52 7.19 -2.29
CA LEU A 159 9.54 8.00 -2.99
C LEU A 159 8.42 7.15 -3.60
N CYS A 160 8.73 6.05 -4.30
CA CYS A 160 7.70 5.18 -4.87
C CYS A 160 6.88 4.45 -3.80
N GLU A 161 7.52 4.03 -2.70
CA GLU A 161 6.85 3.38 -1.56
C GLU A 161 5.89 4.34 -0.85
N MET A 162 6.34 5.57 -0.59
CA MET A 162 5.55 6.63 0.05
C MET A 162 4.39 7.09 -0.84
N LEU A 163 4.64 7.31 -2.13
CA LEU A 163 3.60 7.66 -3.10
C LEU A 163 2.51 6.59 -3.14
N TYR A 164 2.90 5.31 -3.19
CA TYR A 164 1.93 4.22 -3.17
C TYR A 164 1.13 4.22 -1.86
N SER A 165 1.80 4.25 -0.72
CA SER A 165 1.16 4.22 0.59
C SER A 165 0.18 5.38 0.80
N ILE A 166 0.62 6.63 0.54
CA ILE A 166 -0.21 7.83 0.76
C ILE A 166 -1.36 7.88 -0.26
N SER A 167 -1.05 7.70 -1.55
CA SER A 167 -2.04 7.94 -2.59
C SER A 167 -3.13 6.89 -2.62
N VAL A 168 -2.77 5.60 -2.51
CA VAL A 168 -3.78 4.54 -2.54
C VAL A 168 -4.65 4.58 -1.29
N ASN A 169 -4.05 4.72 -0.10
CA ASN A 169 -4.82 4.88 1.14
C ASN A 169 -5.70 6.13 1.12
N GLY A 170 -5.16 7.27 0.66
CA GLY A 170 -5.90 8.52 0.55
C GLY A 170 -7.11 8.43 -0.36
N VAL A 171 -6.94 7.83 -1.54
CA VAL A 171 -8.04 7.64 -2.51
C VAL A 171 -9.11 6.71 -1.97
N LEU A 172 -8.73 5.57 -1.41
CA LEU A 172 -9.68 4.61 -0.83
C LEU A 172 -10.43 5.22 0.36
N ALA A 173 -9.73 5.91 1.26
CA ALA A 173 -10.33 6.57 2.41
C ALA A 173 -11.28 7.71 1.98
N ALA A 174 -10.89 8.54 1.01
CA ALA A 174 -11.76 9.58 0.45
C ALA A 174 -13.06 8.99 -0.12
N PHE A 175 -12.94 7.87 -0.83
CA PHE A 175 -14.09 7.17 -1.37
C PHE A 175 -14.99 6.62 -0.26
N VAL A 176 -14.41 5.98 0.77
CA VAL A 176 -15.16 5.47 1.93
C VAL A 176 -15.91 6.60 2.63
N LEU A 177 -15.26 7.73 2.87
CA LEU A 177 -15.87 8.88 3.55
C LEU A 177 -17.02 9.48 2.76
N ARG A 178 -16.93 9.49 1.44
CA ARG A 178 -17.91 10.12 0.57
C ARG A 178 -19.11 9.23 0.23
N PHE A 179 -18.88 7.94 0.00
CA PHE A 179 -19.86 7.05 -0.61
C PHE A 179 -20.25 5.83 0.23
N VAL A 180 -19.48 5.50 1.28
CA VAL A 180 -19.74 4.31 2.09
C VAL A 180 -20.32 4.68 3.46
N LEU A 181 -19.84 5.76 4.08
CA LEU A 181 -20.23 6.26 5.40
C LEU A 181 -21.07 7.53 5.30
#